data_06dbc1b68eb650b140342d713e4b0524
#
_entry.id   06dbc1b68eb650b140342d713e4b0524
#
_cell.length_a   1.000
_cell.length_b   1.000
_cell.length_c   1.000
_cell.angle_alpha   90.00
_cell.angle_beta   90.00
_cell.angle_gamma   90.00
#
_symmetry.space_group_name_H-M   'P 1'
#
loop_
_entity.id
_entity.type
_entity.pdbx_description
1 polymer ?
#
loop_
_entity_poly.entity_id
_entity_poly.type
_entity_poly.pdbx_seq_one_letter_code
_entity_poly.pdbx_strand_id
1 'polypeptide(L)'
;MIVRNLIHRPIAVTMCLIALIAIGCISFKYIPVSLMPDIDIPQITVQVSYPGASVHEVDAEVVAPLRSQLMQVAGLKDIHSESRMDAGSIFMEFEPGSNIDLIFIEVNEKIDRAMNRMPKELERPKVVKASAMDIPAFYLDLSLKNEGGGKDGSLPKAGMKFTQLGEFARNIVSKRIEQLPQTAMVDISGTTGAEIICIPDEAKLLSMGLDMETLSKAIQSNNITLGALSVVDGLYRYNIHFDSQLLNREDIENVYINHEGRLVQLKDLCRVEEKLASRAGLVRHDGKNAVTMAVIKQNDAQMEDLQESIEGLVEDLRKEYPDISFDLTRDQTRLLTYSIDNLEQNLYVGAVLACGKYGWINLRKQYRWRR
;
A
#
# COMPACT_ATOMS: atom_id res chain seq x y z
N MET A 1 42.77 33.50 29.94
CA MET A 1 44.05 33.07 29.30
C MET A 1 43.81 32.60 27.87
N ILE A 2 42.77 31.85 27.55
CA ILE A 2 42.51 31.26 26.22
C ILE A 2 42.36 32.35 25.13
N VAL A 3 41.56 33.42 25.37
CA VAL A 3 41.30 34.47 24.40
C VAL A 3 42.57 35.23 24.01
N ARG A 4 43.49 35.45 24.95
CA ARG A 4 44.75 36.18 24.71
C ARG A 4 45.73 35.35 23.85
N ASN A 5 45.75 34.04 24.00
CA ASN A 5 46.56 33.13 23.15
C ASN A 5 45.99 33.00 21.72
N LEU A 6 44.68 33.08 21.58
CA LEU A 6 43.99 33.06 20.25
C LEU A 6 44.32 34.33 19.43
N ILE A 7 44.39 35.48 20.06
CA ILE A 7 44.71 36.77 19.38
C ILE A 7 46.12 36.76 18.80
N HIS A 8 47.07 36.05 19.43
CA HIS A 8 48.47 35.96 18.99
C HIS A 8 48.72 34.96 17.84
N ARG A 9 47.71 34.12 17.46
CA ARG A 9 47.81 33.16 16.35
C ARG A 9 46.65 33.30 15.37
N PRO A 10 46.62 34.41 14.61
CA PRO A 10 45.47 34.68 13.72
C PRO A 10 45.26 33.61 12.65
N ILE A 11 46.36 33.04 12.12
CA ILE A 11 46.28 31.97 11.08
C ILE A 11 45.65 30.71 11.62
N ALA A 12 45.95 30.30 12.85
CA ALA A 12 45.36 29.11 13.45
C ALA A 12 43.85 29.28 13.71
N VAL A 13 43.46 30.50 14.13
CA VAL A 13 42.04 30.84 14.36
C VAL A 13 41.25 30.84 13.05
N THR A 14 41.79 31.43 12.00
CA THR A 14 41.12 31.45 10.68
C THR A 14 40.99 30.07 10.08
N MET A 15 42.02 29.20 10.20
CA MET A 15 41.95 27.78 9.77
C MET A 15 40.89 27.01 10.55
N CYS A 16 40.81 27.20 11.88
CA CYS A 16 39.81 26.54 12.70
C CYS A 16 38.39 27.01 12.32
N LEU A 17 38.20 28.29 12.03
CA LEU A 17 36.93 28.88 11.63
C LEU A 17 36.50 28.35 10.25
N ILE A 18 37.42 28.24 9.29
CA ILE A 18 37.17 27.67 7.98
C ILE A 18 36.80 26.19 8.10
N ALA A 19 37.52 25.43 8.96
CA ALA A 19 37.19 24.02 9.19
C ALA A 19 35.78 23.85 9.82
N LEU A 20 35.41 24.70 10.76
CA LEU A 20 34.06 24.72 11.37
C LEU A 20 32.97 25.03 10.33
N ILE A 21 33.21 26.00 9.47
CA ILE A 21 32.28 26.36 8.38
C ILE A 21 32.18 25.18 7.39
N ALA A 22 33.27 24.54 7.03
CA ALA A 22 33.26 23.38 6.11
C ALA A 22 32.49 22.20 6.72
N ILE A 23 32.69 21.90 8.00
CA ILE A 23 31.93 20.88 8.71
C ILE A 23 30.45 21.24 8.74
N GLY A 24 30.11 22.50 9.02
CA GLY A 24 28.74 22.99 9.01
C GLY A 24 28.06 22.83 7.65
N CYS A 25 28.73 23.17 6.56
CA CYS A 25 28.24 23.00 5.19
C CYS A 25 28.03 21.53 4.81
N ILE A 26 28.91 20.64 5.26
CA ILE A 26 28.79 19.21 5.04
C ILE A 26 27.60 18.66 5.85
N SER A 27 27.51 19.01 7.14
CA SER A 27 26.38 18.58 8.00
C SER A 27 25.03 19.05 7.48
N PHE A 28 24.97 20.26 6.91
CA PHE A 28 23.72 20.80 6.35
C PHE A 28 23.14 19.93 5.22
N LYS A 29 24.01 19.33 4.40
CA LYS A 29 23.57 18.40 3.33
C LYS A 29 23.03 17.06 3.82
N TYR A 30 23.38 16.66 5.03
CA TYR A 30 22.98 15.35 5.57
C TYR A 30 21.85 15.44 6.61
N ILE A 31 21.31 16.63 6.88
CA ILE A 31 20.17 16.76 7.77
C ILE A 31 18.90 16.32 7.03
N PRO A 32 18.26 15.22 7.46
CA PRO A 32 16.99 14.82 6.86
C PRO A 32 15.92 15.87 7.17
N VAL A 33 15.22 16.30 6.13
CA VAL A 33 14.14 17.27 6.28
C VAL A 33 12.81 16.55 6.07
N SER A 34 11.89 16.67 7.02
CA SER A 34 10.57 16.09 6.98
C SER A 34 9.52 17.15 7.33
N LEU A 35 8.36 17.10 6.67
CA LEU A 35 7.21 17.95 6.98
C LEU A 35 6.59 17.66 8.34
N MET A 36 6.66 16.43 8.79
CA MET A 36 6.19 15.99 10.08
C MET A 36 7.36 15.45 10.90
N PRO A 37 7.44 15.79 12.19
CA PRO A 37 8.35 15.08 13.08
C PRO A 37 8.00 13.61 13.11
N ASP A 38 9.00 12.75 13.26
CA ASP A 38 8.83 11.31 13.41
C ASP A 38 8.08 11.03 14.72
N ILE A 39 6.76 11.11 14.66
CA ILE A 39 5.90 10.72 15.77
C ILE A 39 5.62 9.24 15.56
N ASP A 40 6.42 8.43 16.21
CA ASP A 40 6.18 6.98 16.27
C ASP A 40 4.92 6.76 17.12
N ILE A 41 3.77 6.65 16.46
CA ILE A 41 2.56 6.13 17.09
C ILE A 41 2.56 4.64 16.77
N PRO A 42 3.01 3.79 17.70
CA PRO A 42 3.05 2.36 17.46
C PRO A 42 1.61 1.84 17.42
N GLN A 43 1.11 1.60 16.22
CA GLN A 43 -0.25 1.15 16.00
C GLN A 43 -0.25 -0.10 15.11
N ILE A 44 -1.06 -1.08 15.49
CA ILE A 44 -1.31 -2.30 14.70
C ILE A 44 -2.80 -2.40 14.42
N THR A 45 -3.14 -2.66 13.17
CA THR A 45 -4.51 -2.93 12.75
C THR A 45 -4.63 -4.39 12.31
N VAL A 46 -5.60 -5.10 12.87
CA VAL A 46 -5.94 -6.47 12.48
C VAL A 46 -7.21 -6.42 11.65
N GLN A 47 -7.13 -6.83 10.40
CA GLN A 47 -8.25 -6.87 9.45
C GLN A 47 -8.74 -8.31 9.31
N VAL A 48 -10.04 -8.47 9.36
CA VAL A 48 -10.73 -9.75 9.25
C VAL A 48 -11.67 -9.70 8.07
N SER A 49 -11.68 -10.75 7.25
CA SER A 49 -12.65 -10.97 6.17
C SER A 49 -13.46 -12.22 6.50
N TYR A 50 -14.79 -12.09 6.59
CA TYR A 50 -15.71 -13.19 6.82
C TYR A 50 -16.90 -13.07 5.86
N PRO A 51 -16.76 -13.50 4.61
CA PRO A 51 -17.75 -13.33 3.57
C PRO A 51 -19.08 -14.02 3.90
N GLY A 52 -20.19 -13.35 3.63
CA GLY A 52 -21.56 -13.84 3.86
C GLY A 52 -22.06 -13.67 5.30
N ALA A 53 -21.24 -13.14 6.23
CA ALA A 53 -21.62 -12.96 7.62
C ALA A 53 -22.28 -11.61 7.88
N SER A 54 -23.31 -11.60 8.71
CA SER A 54 -23.93 -10.37 9.22
C SER A 54 -22.99 -9.65 10.19
N VAL A 55 -23.22 -8.36 10.42
CA VAL A 55 -22.42 -7.56 11.39
C VAL A 55 -22.38 -8.20 12.77
N HIS A 56 -23.49 -8.77 13.21
CA HIS A 56 -23.59 -9.42 14.53
C HIS A 56 -22.76 -10.72 14.59
N GLU A 57 -22.77 -11.53 13.54
CA GLU A 57 -21.96 -12.75 13.45
C GLU A 57 -20.46 -12.41 13.37
N VAL A 58 -20.08 -11.42 12.55
CA VAL A 58 -18.69 -10.93 12.49
C VAL A 58 -18.22 -10.48 13.90
N ASP A 59 -19.05 -9.73 14.63
CA ASP A 59 -18.69 -9.28 15.97
C ASP A 59 -18.60 -10.43 16.97
N ALA A 60 -19.66 -11.23 17.08
CA ALA A 60 -19.77 -12.26 18.10
C ALA A 60 -18.82 -13.44 17.92
N GLU A 61 -18.64 -13.90 16.68
CA GLU A 61 -17.88 -15.12 16.38
C GLU A 61 -16.40 -14.86 16.08
N VAL A 62 -16.06 -13.64 15.64
CA VAL A 62 -14.71 -13.33 15.19
C VAL A 62 -14.08 -12.15 15.93
N VAL A 63 -14.68 -10.97 15.88
CA VAL A 63 -14.05 -9.75 16.41
C VAL A 63 -13.93 -9.77 17.92
N ALA A 64 -14.99 -10.13 18.66
CA ALA A 64 -14.98 -10.16 20.12
C ALA A 64 -14.01 -11.22 20.69
N PRO A 65 -13.96 -12.48 20.19
CA PRO A 65 -12.98 -13.46 20.61
C PRO A 65 -11.53 -13.04 20.30
N LEU A 66 -11.27 -12.49 19.10
CA LEU A 66 -9.95 -11.96 18.73
C LEU A 66 -9.53 -10.83 19.66
N ARG A 67 -10.39 -9.83 19.84
CA ARG A 67 -10.11 -8.70 20.72
C ARG A 67 -9.78 -9.17 22.15
N SER A 68 -10.50 -10.16 22.66
CA SER A 68 -10.23 -10.73 23.99
C SER A 68 -8.83 -11.34 24.10
N GLN A 69 -8.32 -11.98 23.06
CA GLN A 69 -6.96 -12.52 23.03
C GLN A 69 -5.91 -11.41 22.86
N LEU A 70 -6.20 -10.41 22.01
CA LEU A 70 -5.31 -9.31 21.71
C LEU A 70 -5.15 -8.32 22.88
N MET A 71 -6.14 -8.21 23.76
CA MET A 71 -6.04 -7.43 25.00
C MET A 71 -4.91 -7.90 25.95
N GLN A 72 -4.37 -9.09 25.73
CA GLN A 72 -3.29 -9.66 26.53
C GLN A 72 -1.89 -9.34 25.98
N VAL A 73 -1.81 -8.58 24.89
CA VAL A 73 -0.51 -8.18 24.29
C VAL A 73 0.16 -7.12 25.17
N ALA A 74 1.46 -7.27 25.38
CA ALA A 74 2.21 -6.38 26.24
C ALA A 74 2.32 -4.96 25.65
N GLY A 75 2.28 -3.93 26.51
CA GLY A 75 2.41 -2.53 26.10
C GLY A 75 1.18 -1.96 25.38
N LEU A 76 0.05 -2.67 25.40
CA LEU A 76 -1.21 -2.18 24.82
C LEU A 76 -1.74 -1.01 25.65
N LYS A 77 -1.93 0.14 24.99
CA LYS A 77 -2.49 1.36 25.58
C LYS A 77 -3.99 1.45 25.36
N ASP A 78 -4.44 1.22 24.13
CA ASP A 78 -5.86 1.24 23.77
C ASP A 78 -6.16 0.20 22.68
N ILE A 79 -7.42 -0.30 22.69
CA ILE A 79 -7.92 -1.22 21.68
C ILE A 79 -9.38 -0.91 21.37
N HIS A 80 -9.68 -0.66 20.13
CA HIS A 80 -11.06 -0.53 19.65
C HIS A 80 -11.28 -1.39 18.41
N SER A 81 -12.52 -1.70 18.12
CA SER A 81 -12.90 -2.58 17.03
C SER A 81 -14.12 -2.06 16.29
N GLU A 82 -14.15 -2.29 15.00
CA GLU A 82 -15.27 -2.03 14.12
C GLU A 82 -15.70 -3.31 13.43
N SER A 83 -17.00 -3.63 13.50
CA SER A 83 -17.59 -4.75 12.79
C SER A 83 -18.51 -4.22 11.68
N ARG A 84 -18.34 -4.75 10.48
CA ARG A 84 -19.14 -4.44 9.30
C ARG A 84 -19.69 -5.73 8.70
N MET A 85 -20.59 -5.64 7.72
CA MET A 85 -20.96 -6.79 6.91
C MET A 85 -19.73 -7.35 6.21
N ASP A 86 -19.52 -8.65 6.27
CA ASP A 86 -18.42 -9.40 5.66
C ASP A 86 -17.00 -9.07 6.19
N ALA A 87 -16.83 -8.11 7.09
CA ALA A 87 -15.51 -7.67 7.53
C ALA A 87 -15.48 -7.11 8.95
N GLY A 88 -14.32 -7.21 9.60
CA GLY A 88 -14.03 -6.55 10.87
C GLY A 88 -12.65 -5.95 10.91
N SER A 89 -12.44 -4.96 11.75
CA SER A 89 -11.14 -4.36 12.00
C SER A 89 -10.94 -4.14 13.49
N ILE A 90 -9.73 -4.46 13.98
CA ILE A 90 -9.33 -4.21 15.36
C ILE A 90 -8.10 -3.31 15.32
N PHE A 91 -8.22 -2.16 15.96
CA PHE A 91 -7.16 -1.16 16.04
C PHE A 91 -6.54 -1.21 17.43
N MET A 92 -5.22 -1.33 17.48
CA MET A 92 -4.44 -1.45 18.69
C MET A 92 -3.42 -0.33 18.75
N GLU A 93 -3.44 0.48 19.79
CA GLU A 93 -2.47 1.53 20.07
C GLU A 93 -1.55 1.07 21.21
N PHE A 94 -0.25 1.22 21.06
CA PHE A 94 0.75 0.83 22.04
C PHE A 94 1.44 2.02 22.68
N GLU A 95 2.16 1.79 23.77
CA GLU A 95 2.91 2.84 24.45
C GLU A 95 4.06 3.36 23.57
N PRO A 96 4.34 4.68 23.57
CA PRO A 96 5.46 5.24 22.82
C PRO A 96 6.79 4.61 23.21
N GLY A 97 7.62 4.28 22.21
CA GLY A 97 8.90 3.61 22.41
C GLY A 97 8.82 2.07 22.49
N SER A 98 7.64 1.49 22.33
CA SER A 98 7.48 0.04 22.21
C SER A 98 8.08 -0.47 20.91
N ASN A 99 8.72 -1.65 20.96
CA ASN A 99 9.25 -2.28 19.75
C ASN A 99 8.11 -2.92 18.96
N ILE A 100 7.65 -2.21 17.91
CA ILE A 100 6.49 -2.63 17.10
C ILE A 100 6.72 -3.96 16.38
N ASP A 101 7.98 -4.34 16.07
CA ASP A 101 8.29 -5.60 15.41
C ASP A 101 8.09 -6.79 16.34
N LEU A 102 8.48 -6.66 17.59
CA LEU A 102 8.23 -7.71 18.60
C LEU A 102 6.74 -7.84 18.89
N ILE A 103 6.05 -6.70 19.01
CA ILE A 103 4.59 -6.68 19.21
C ILE A 103 3.87 -7.32 18.02
N PHE A 104 4.30 -7.03 16.80
CA PHE A 104 3.73 -7.65 15.60
C PHE A 104 3.84 -9.18 15.62
N ILE A 105 4.96 -9.71 16.06
CA ILE A 105 5.15 -11.16 16.22
C ILE A 105 4.19 -11.71 17.29
N GLU A 106 4.08 -11.04 18.44
CA GLU A 106 3.20 -11.44 19.52
C GLU A 106 1.71 -11.41 19.09
N VAL A 107 1.29 -10.36 18.37
CA VAL A 107 -0.06 -10.24 17.81
C VAL A 107 -0.36 -11.41 16.86
N ASN A 108 0.55 -11.74 15.94
CA ASN A 108 0.37 -12.88 15.05
C ASN A 108 0.25 -14.21 15.83
N GLU A 109 1.05 -14.40 16.87
CA GLU A 109 0.97 -15.60 17.71
C GLU A 109 -0.39 -15.71 18.45
N LYS A 110 -0.91 -14.58 18.95
CA LYS A 110 -2.24 -14.54 19.59
C LYS A 110 -3.35 -14.83 18.57
N ILE A 111 -3.24 -14.32 17.35
CA ILE A 111 -4.18 -14.61 16.26
C ILE A 111 -4.17 -16.11 15.93
N ASP A 112 -2.99 -16.70 15.74
CA ASP A 112 -2.87 -18.12 15.42
C ASP A 112 -3.47 -19.01 16.52
N ARG A 113 -3.34 -18.62 17.79
CA ARG A 113 -4.02 -19.30 18.89
C ARG A 113 -5.55 -19.13 18.87
N ALA A 114 -6.02 -17.94 18.49
CA ALA A 114 -7.45 -17.65 18.38
C ALA A 114 -8.09 -18.41 17.23
N MET A 115 -7.43 -18.54 16.09
CA MET A 115 -7.90 -19.24 14.89
C MET A 115 -8.29 -20.69 15.14
N ASN A 116 -7.68 -21.37 16.13
CA ASN A 116 -8.04 -22.74 16.49
C ASN A 116 -9.46 -22.88 17.07
N ARG A 117 -10.10 -21.78 17.44
CA ARG A 117 -11.46 -21.75 18.05
C ARG A 117 -12.49 -21.02 17.18
N MET A 118 -12.08 -20.57 16.00
CA MET A 118 -12.90 -19.79 15.06
C MET A 118 -13.51 -20.67 13.96
N PRO A 119 -14.52 -20.18 13.24
CA PRO A 119 -15.07 -20.86 12.08
C PRO A 119 -13.98 -21.21 11.07
N LYS A 120 -14.07 -22.40 10.47
CA LYS A 120 -13.08 -22.89 9.51
C LYS A 120 -13.11 -22.12 8.18
N GLU A 121 -14.22 -21.49 7.90
CA GLU A 121 -14.47 -20.68 6.70
C GLU A 121 -13.81 -19.28 6.80
N LEU A 122 -13.33 -18.91 7.99
CA LEU A 122 -12.69 -17.64 8.23
C LEU A 122 -11.29 -17.62 7.62
N GLU A 123 -11.03 -16.64 6.76
CA GLU A 123 -9.69 -16.36 6.30
C GLU A 123 -8.80 -15.87 7.46
N ARG A 124 -7.51 -16.22 7.41
CA ARG A 124 -6.57 -15.76 8.43
C ARG A 124 -6.53 -14.22 8.48
N PRO A 125 -6.75 -13.62 9.66
CA PRO A 125 -6.71 -12.18 9.82
C PRO A 125 -5.40 -11.58 9.33
N LYS A 126 -5.48 -10.48 8.59
CA LYS A 126 -4.33 -9.74 8.10
C LYS A 126 -3.90 -8.72 9.12
N VAL A 127 -2.64 -8.79 9.54
CA VAL A 127 -2.04 -7.83 10.48
C VAL A 127 -1.30 -6.76 9.69
N VAL A 128 -1.64 -5.51 9.92
CA VAL A 128 -1.03 -4.34 9.28
C VAL A 128 -0.42 -3.47 10.37
N LYS A 129 0.85 -3.17 10.24
CA LYS A 129 1.49 -2.12 11.05
C LYS A 129 1.05 -0.79 10.47
N ALA A 130 0.41 0.05 11.27
CA ALA A 130 0.11 1.43 10.90
C ALA A 130 1.13 2.35 11.58
N SER A 131 1.76 3.20 10.80
CA SER A 131 2.59 4.28 11.30
C SER A 131 1.92 5.60 10.94
N ALA A 132 2.06 6.61 11.77
CA ALA A 132 1.69 7.98 11.40
C ALA A 132 2.49 8.48 10.18
N MET A 133 3.55 7.74 9.82
CA MET A 133 4.38 7.95 8.65
C MET A 133 3.87 7.30 7.36
N ASP A 134 2.80 6.51 7.43
CA ASP A 134 2.15 5.89 6.25
C ASP A 134 1.37 6.91 5.41
N ILE A 135 1.68 8.21 5.60
CA ILE A 135 1.18 9.28 4.73
C ILE A 135 1.90 9.15 3.39
N PRO A 136 1.15 8.92 2.30
CA PRO A 136 1.76 8.81 0.98
C PRO A 136 2.56 10.06 0.62
N ALA A 137 3.79 9.86 0.21
CA ALA A 137 4.66 10.93 -0.28
C ALA A 137 4.12 11.52 -1.58
N PHE A 138 3.65 10.63 -2.46
CA PHE A 138 3.07 10.93 -3.77
C PHE A 138 1.90 10.03 -4.06
N TYR A 139 1.04 10.49 -4.95
CA TYR A 139 0.08 9.66 -5.66
C TYR A 139 0.47 9.62 -7.12
N LEU A 140 0.59 8.42 -7.67
CA LEU A 140 0.78 8.19 -9.09
C LEU A 140 -0.54 7.72 -9.69
N ASP A 141 -1.12 8.55 -10.54
CA ASP A 141 -2.37 8.26 -11.22
C ASP A 141 -2.09 7.71 -12.62
N LEU A 142 -2.65 6.55 -12.91
CA LEU A 142 -2.58 5.89 -14.20
C LEU A 142 -3.94 5.99 -14.89
N SER A 143 -3.96 6.54 -16.10
CA SER A 143 -5.17 6.59 -16.92
C SER A 143 -4.87 6.23 -18.38
N LEU A 144 -5.87 5.75 -19.10
CA LEU A 144 -5.74 5.48 -20.53
C LEU A 144 -5.89 6.78 -21.33
N LYS A 145 -4.91 7.10 -22.20
CA LYS A 145 -4.98 8.30 -23.06
C LYS A 145 -6.17 8.26 -24.00
N ASN A 146 -6.49 7.09 -24.53
CA ASN A 146 -7.57 6.85 -25.47
C ASN A 146 -8.73 6.07 -24.81
N GLU A 147 -9.33 6.59 -23.75
CA GLU A 147 -10.72 6.22 -23.45
C GLU A 147 -11.62 6.91 -24.49
N GLY A 148 -11.61 6.37 -25.72
CA GLY A 148 -12.54 6.73 -26.77
C GLY A 148 -13.92 6.23 -26.40
N GLY A 149 -14.54 6.85 -25.40
CA GLY A 149 -15.97 6.83 -25.22
C GLY A 149 -16.59 7.63 -26.36
N GLY A 150 -16.75 7.01 -27.50
CA GLY A 150 -17.66 7.49 -28.51
C GLY A 150 -19.03 7.56 -27.86
N LYS A 151 -19.75 8.67 -28.03
CA LYS A 151 -21.15 8.86 -27.63
C LYS A 151 -22.12 7.83 -28.27
N ASP A 152 -21.61 6.94 -29.07
CA ASP A 152 -22.30 5.85 -29.76
C ASP A 152 -21.65 4.52 -29.33
N GLY A 153 -22.08 3.91 -28.29
CA GLY A 153 -21.92 2.52 -27.87
C GLY A 153 -21.02 1.52 -28.64
N SER A 154 -20.12 1.97 -29.49
CA SER A 154 -19.18 1.18 -30.25
C SER A 154 -17.94 0.86 -29.41
N LEU A 155 -17.67 -0.43 -29.25
CA LEU A 155 -16.50 -1.00 -28.61
C LEU A 155 -15.20 -0.34 -29.11
N PRO A 156 -14.27 0.06 -28.22
CA PRO A 156 -13.00 0.63 -28.63
C PRO A 156 -12.21 -0.39 -29.44
N LYS A 157 -11.79 0.02 -30.63
CA LYS A 157 -10.82 -0.75 -31.43
C LYS A 157 -9.51 -0.86 -30.64
N ALA A 158 -9.10 -2.09 -30.33
CA ALA A 158 -7.75 -2.51 -29.93
C ALA A 158 -7.01 -1.58 -28.96
N GLY A 159 -7.62 -1.25 -27.81
CA GLY A 159 -6.96 -0.56 -26.70
C GLY A 159 -6.97 -1.41 -25.44
N MET A 160 -6.00 -1.21 -24.56
CA MET A 160 -5.95 -1.84 -23.24
C MET A 160 -7.26 -1.55 -22.48
N LYS A 161 -7.91 -2.60 -21.96
CA LYS A 161 -9.11 -2.44 -21.14
C LYS A 161 -8.72 -1.91 -19.76
N PHE A 162 -9.64 -1.24 -19.07
CA PHE A 162 -9.38 -0.71 -17.73
C PHE A 162 -8.99 -1.79 -16.71
N THR A 163 -9.51 -3.02 -16.84
CA THR A 163 -9.08 -4.18 -16.04
C THR A 163 -7.61 -4.51 -16.24
N GLN A 164 -7.15 -4.50 -17.49
CA GLN A 164 -5.75 -4.74 -17.83
C GLN A 164 -4.84 -3.62 -17.31
N LEU A 165 -5.34 -2.37 -17.24
CA LEU A 165 -4.63 -1.26 -16.59
C LEU A 165 -4.46 -1.52 -15.09
N GLY A 166 -5.48 -2.06 -14.41
CA GLY A 166 -5.40 -2.43 -13.00
C GLY A 166 -4.37 -3.54 -12.73
N GLU A 167 -4.37 -4.57 -13.58
CA GLU A 167 -3.37 -5.66 -13.51
C GLU A 167 -1.96 -5.17 -13.83
N PHE A 168 -1.81 -4.35 -14.85
CA PHE A 168 -0.55 -3.70 -15.20
C PHE A 168 -0.01 -2.84 -14.05
N ALA A 169 -0.88 -2.03 -13.43
CA ALA A 169 -0.53 -1.24 -12.26
C ALA A 169 0.00 -2.11 -11.11
N ARG A 170 -0.70 -3.21 -10.83
CA ARG A 170 -0.35 -4.13 -9.72
C ARG A 170 0.89 -4.95 -9.99
N ASN A 171 1.00 -5.54 -11.20
CA ASN A 171 2.03 -6.54 -11.48
C ASN A 171 3.34 -5.93 -12.01
N ILE A 172 3.27 -4.74 -12.62
CA ILE A 172 4.44 -4.10 -13.26
C ILE A 172 4.81 -2.82 -12.55
N VAL A 173 3.91 -1.83 -12.50
CA VAL A 173 4.27 -0.50 -12.00
C VAL A 173 4.55 -0.53 -10.50
N SER A 174 3.66 -1.15 -9.70
CA SER A 174 3.87 -1.30 -8.24
C SER A 174 5.19 -2.00 -7.94
N LYS A 175 5.49 -3.08 -8.65
CA LYS A 175 6.73 -3.83 -8.42
C LYS A 175 7.98 -3.04 -8.77
N ARG A 176 7.94 -2.21 -9.81
CA ARG A 176 9.06 -1.32 -10.16
C ARG A 176 9.25 -0.21 -9.11
N ILE A 177 8.15 0.34 -8.57
CA ILE A 177 8.23 1.35 -7.50
C ILE A 177 8.71 0.73 -6.19
N GLU A 178 8.22 -0.47 -5.84
CA GLU A 178 8.66 -1.21 -4.64
C GLU A 178 10.13 -1.62 -4.67
N GLN A 179 10.75 -1.69 -5.85
CA GLN A 179 12.20 -1.95 -6.01
C GLN A 179 13.08 -0.74 -5.70
N LEU A 180 12.51 0.46 -5.63
CA LEU A 180 13.24 1.66 -5.25
C LEU A 180 13.60 1.59 -3.76
N PRO A 181 14.87 1.79 -3.39
CA PRO A 181 15.31 1.64 -1.99
C PRO A 181 14.67 2.67 -1.04
N GLN A 182 14.12 3.76 -1.59
CA GLN A 182 13.45 4.81 -0.83
C GLN A 182 11.96 4.52 -0.58
N THR A 183 11.39 3.47 -1.20
CA THR A 183 9.97 3.12 -1.11
C THR A 183 9.75 2.06 -0.04
N ALA A 184 8.85 2.30 0.90
CA ALA A 184 8.43 1.32 1.90
C ALA A 184 7.37 0.37 1.34
N MET A 185 6.32 0.93 0.74
CA MET A 185 5.23 0.18 0.13
C MET A 185 4.45 1.04 -0.86
N VAL A 186 3.66 0.37 -1.69
CA VAL A 186 2.73 0.99 -2.64
C VAL A 186 1.34 0.45 -2.38
N ASP A 187 0.39 1.33 -2.09
CA ASP A 187 -1.02 0.99 -1.98
C ASP A 187 -1.77 1.38 -3.27
N ILE A 188 -2.59 0.46 -3.78
CA ILE A 188 -3.25 0.61 -5.08
C ILE A 188 -4.76 0.70 -4.87
N SER A 189 -5.35 1.78 -5.38
CA SER A 189 -6.78 2.05 -5.31
C SER A 189 -7.39 2.28 -6.69
N GLY A 190 -8.69 2.06 -6.82
CA GLY A 190 -9.42 2.26 -8.07
C GLY A 190 -9.29 1.13 -9.08
N THR A 191 -8.66 0.02 -8.72
CA THR A 191 -8.61 -1.18 -9.57
C THR A 191 -9.94 -1.90 -9.54
N THR A 192 -10.30 -2.53 -10.67
CA THR A 192 -11.46 -3.42 -10.76
C THR A 192 -10.96 -4.75 -11.30
N GLY A 193 -11.21 -5.82 -10.57
CA GLY A 193 -10.95 -7.18 -11.05
C GLY A 193 -12.04 -7.64 -12.01
N ALA A 194 -11.76 -8.68 -12.77
CA ALA A 194 -12.79 -9.47 -13.43
C ALA A 194 -13.29 -10.52 -12.43
N GLU A 195 -14.59 -10.70 -12.37
CA GLU A 195 -15.24 -11.81 -11.65
C GLU A 195 -16.07 -12.64 -12.61
N ILE A 196 -16.11 -13.95 -12.37
CA ILE A 196 -16.96 -14.83 -13.12
C ILE A 196 -18.21 -15.12 -12.28
N ILE A 197 -19.36 -14.71 -12.80
CA ILE A 197 -20.64 -14.85 -12.14
C ILE A 197 -21.41 -16.01 -12.78
N CYS A 198 -21.82 -16.97 -11.94
CA CYS A 198 -22.70 -18.05 -12.33
C CYS A 198 -24.14 -17.66 -11.96
N ILE A 199 -24.98 -17.40 -12.95
CA ILE A 199 -26.40 -17.06 -12.77
C ILE A 199 -27.21 -18.35 -12.99
N PRO A 200 -27.76 -18.96 -11.93
CA PRO A 200 -28.51 -20.20 -12.06
C PRO A 200 -29.89 -19.98 -12.70
N ASP A 201 -30.36 -20.97 -13.43
CA ASP A 201 -31.72 -21.06 -13.93
C ASP A 201 -32.56 -21.82 -12.89
N GLU A 202 -33.32 -21.09 -12.09
CA GLU A 202 -34.14 -21.66 -11.01
C GLU A 202 -35.10 -22.74 -11.51
N ALA A 203 -35.70 -22.56 -12.69
CA ALA A 203 -36.64 -23.52 -13.25
C ALA A 203 -35.96 -24.84 -13.58
N LYS A 204 -34.74 -24.78 -14.11
CA LYS A 204 -33.94 -25.99 -14.41
C LYS A 204 -33.45 -26.66 -13.13
N LEU A 205 -33.00 -25.93 -12.14
CA LEU A 205 -32.59 -26.46 -10.85
C LEU A 205 -33.74 -27.22 -10.18
N LEU A 206 -34.91 -26.59 -10.08
CA LEU A 206 -36.10 -27.20 -9.50
C LEU A 206 -36.55 -28.46 -10.27
N SER A 207 -36.47 -28.42 -11.60
CA SER A 207 -36.85 -29.59 -12.44
C SER A 207 -35.92 -30.81 -12.26
N MET A 208 -34.69 -30.58 -11.84
CA MET A 208 -33.66 -31.60 -11.58
C MET A 208 -33.52 -31.94 -10.09
N GLY A 209 -34.25 -31.28 -9.19
CA GLY A 209 -34.14 -31.48 -7.74
C GLY A 209 -32.80 -31.01 -7.16
N LEU A 210 -32.13 -30.07 -7.83
CA LEU A 210 -30.88 -29.50 -7.41
C LEU A 210 -31.12 -28.21 -6.60
N ASP A 211 -30.39 -28.04 -5.52
CA ASP A 211 -30.36 -26.82 -4.72
C ASP A 211 -29.09 -25.99 -4.95
N MET A 212 -29.11 -24.75 -4.50
CA MET A 212 -27.95 -23.84 -4.62
C MET A 212 -26.73 -24.34 -3.84
N GLU A 213 -26.94 -25.05 -2.75
CA GLU A 213 -25.86 -25.58 -1.93
C GLU A 213 -25.09 -26.67 -2.67
N THR A 214 -25.80 -27.56 -3.37
CA THR A 214 -25.20 -28.59 -4.23
C THR A 214 -24.38 -27.97 -5.34
N LEU A 215 -24.88 -26.89 -5.96
CA LEU A 215 -24.18 -26.14 -6.98
C LEU A 215 -22.87 -25.52 -6.43
N SER A 216 -22.96 -24.84 -5.31
CA SER A 216 -21.80 -24.23 -4.64
C SER A 216 -20.74 -25.26 -4.27
N LYS A 217 -21.17 -26.40 -3.67
CA LYS A 217 -20.26 -27.49 -3.33
C LYS A 217 -19.60 -28.12 -4.56
N ALA A 218 -20.32 -28.22 -5.66
CA ALA A 218 -19.75 -28.74 -6.90
C ALA A 218 -18.66 -27.82 -7.46
N ILE A 219 -18.86 -26.50 -7.45
CA ILE A 219 -17.84 -25.53 -7.87
C ILE A 219 -16.63 -25.59 -6.94
N GLN A 220 -16.85 -25.57 -5.62
CA GLN A 220 -15.77 -25.64 -4.63
C GLN A 220 -14.96 -26.93 -4.74
N SER A 221 -15.61 -28.07 -4.94
CA SER A 221 -14.94 -29.37 -5.04
C SER A 221 -14.14 -29.54 -6.33
N ASN A 222 -14.44 -28.78 -7.38
CA ASN A 222 -13.69 -28.78 -8.62
C ASN A 222 -12.60 -27.69 -8.68
N ASN A 223 -12.62 -26.71 -7.75
CA ASN A 223 -11.60 -25.68 -7.65
C ASN A 223 -10.56 -26.08 -6.59
N ILE A 224 -9.81 -27.14 -6.85
CA ILE A 224 -8.83 -27.68 -5.90
C ILE A 224 -7.45 -27.68 -6.53
N THR A 225 -6.49 -27.11 -5.81
CA THR A 225 -5.07 -27.30 -6.07
C THR A 225 -4.56 -28.45 -5.20
N LEU A 226 -4.48 -29.65 -5.76
CA LEU A 226 -3.84 -30.76 -5.06
C LEU A 226 -2.33 -30.64 -5.23
N GLY A 227 -1.61 -30.64 -4.13
CA GLY A 227 -0.15 -30.73 -4.16
C GLY A 227 0.33 -31.98 -4.87
N ALA A 228 1.61 -32.02 -5.23
CA ALA A 228 2.20 -33.17 -5.95
C ALA A 228 1.95 -34.47 -5.19
N LEU A 229 1.21 -35.38 -5.81
CA LEU A 229 1.06 -36.73 -5.34
C LEU A 229 2.20 -37.57 -5.90
N SER A 230 2.99 -38.20 -5.03
CA SER A 230 4.07 -39.08 -5.44
C SER A 230 3.57 -40.53 -5.40
N VAL A 231 3.50 -41.14 -6.55
CA VAL A 231 3.17 -42.59 -6.71
C VAL A 231 4.44 -43.34 -7.01
N VAL A 232 4.70 -44.42 -6.24
CA VAL A 232 5.85 -45.29 -6.45
C VAL A 232 5.35 -46.60 -7.11
N ASP A 233 5.87 -46.87 -8.30
CA ASP A 233 5.63 -48.14 -9.01
C ASP A 233 6.96 -48.82 -9.28
N GLY A 234 7.27 -49.82 -8.47
CA GLY A 234 8.53 -50.54 -8.50
C GLY A 234 9.72 -49.63 -8.20
N LEU A 235 10.63 -49.42 -9.15
CA LEU A 235 11.82 -48.61 -9.05
C LEU A 235 11.58 -47.14 -9.47
N TYR A 236 10.40 -46.81 -9.95
CA TYR A 236 10.06 -45.48 -10.49
C TYR A 236 9.17 -44.72 -9.53
N ARG A 237 9.47 -43.43 -9.36
CA ARG A 237 8.64 -42.48 -8.61
C ARG A 237 8.06 -41.48 -9.58
N TYR A 238 6.74 -41.43 -9.68
CA TYR A 238 6.00 -40.52 -10.51
C TYR A 238 5.45 -39.41 -9.64
N ASN A 239 5.78 -38.15 -9.96
CA ASN A 239 5.15 -37.00 -9.34
C ASN A 239 3.99 -36.54 -10.23
N ILE A 240 2.78 -36.73 -9.74
CA ILE A 240 1.56 -36.33 -10.44
C ILE A 240 1.11 -35.01 -9.88
N HIS A 241 1.08 -34.00 -10.72
CA HIS A 241 0.49 -32.70 -10.38
C HIS A 241 -0.96 -32.70 -10.88
N PHE A 242 -1.88 -32.46 -9.97
CA PHE A 242 -3.27 -32.16 -10.32
C PHE A 242 -3.43 -30.63 -10.24
N ASP A 243 -3.64 -30.01 -11.38
CA ASP A 243 -4.00 -28.61 -11.51
C ASP A 243 -5.44 -28.54 -12.02
N SER A 244 -6.36 -28.37 -11.09
CA SER A 244 -7.80 -28.30 -11.36
C SER A 244 -8.36 -26.95 -10.94
N GLN A 245 -7.57 -25.87 -11.13
CA GLN A 245 -8.04 -24.52 -10.86
C GLN A 245 -9.02 -24.07 -11.94
N LEU A 246 -10.13 -23.49 -11.51
CA LEU A 246 -11.11 -22.86 -12.39
C LEU A 246 -10.65 -21.42 -12.67
N LEU A 247 -9.87 -21.22 -13.72
CA LEU A 247 -9.26 -19.92 -14.05
C LEU A 247 -10.08 -19.12 -15.06
N ASN A 248 -10.80 -19.81 -15.94
CA ASN A 248 -11.50 -19.20 -17.06
C ASN A 248 -12.99 -19.53 -17.02
N ARG A 249 -13.78 -18.75 -17.76
CA ARG A 249 -15.20 -19.01 -17.95
C ARG A 249 -15.46 -20.43 -18.46
N GLU A 250 -14.67 -20.90 -19.43
CA GLU A 250 -14.81 -22.23 -20.06
C GLU A 250 -14.57 -23.35 -19.05
N ASP A 251 -13.64 -23.19 -18.11
CA ASP A 251 -13.37 -24.17 -17.06
C ASP A 251 -14.61 -24.35 -16.16
N ILE A 252 -15.25 -23.23 -15.80
CA ILE A 252 -16.45 -23.24 -14.97
C ILE A 252 -17.65 -23.81 -15.72
N GLU A 253 -17.84 -23.45 -16.98
CA GLU A 253 -18.93 -23.97 -17.83
C GLU A 253 -18.85 -25.49 -17.97
N ASN A 254 -17.64 -26.05 -17.95
CA ASN A 254 -17.39 -27.48 -18.12
C ASN A 254 -17.35 -28.29 -16.80
N VAL A 255 -17.62 -27.68 -15.66
CA VAL A 255 -17.74 -28.40 -14.37
C VAL A 255 -18.91 -29.39 -14.46
N TYR A 256 -18.66 -30.61 -14.03
CA TYR A 256 -19.68 -31.69 -13.98
C TYR A 256 -20.22 -31.84 -12.59
N ILE A 257 -21.52 -31.88 -12.47
CA ILE A 257 -22.26 -32.20 -11.25
C ILE A 257 -22.86 -33.58 -11.36
N ASN A 258 -22.56 -34.42 -10.38
CA ASN A 258 -23.19 -35.74 -10.28
C ASN A 258 -24.37 -35.64 -9.33
N HIS A 259 -25.57 -35.81 -9.88
CA HIS A 259 -26.81 -35.88 -9.12
C HIS A 259 -27.58 -37.15 -9.46
N GLU A 260 -27.84 -37.99 -8.47
CA GLU A 260 -28.55 -39.29 -8.64
C GLU A 260 -28.00 -40.15 -9.75
N GLY A 261 -26.67 -40.18 -9.97
CA GLY A 261 -26.01 -40.95 -11.02
C GLY A 261 -26.08 -40.35 -12.42
N ARG A 262 -26.62 -39.15 -12.57
CA ARG A 262 -26.59 -38.34 -13.80
C ARG A 262 -25.51 -37.27 -13.74
N LEU A 263 -24.69 -37.21 -14.77
CA LEU A 263 -23.69 -36.15 -14.94
C LEU A 263 -24.32 -35.01 -15.74
N VAL A 264 -24.41 -33.82 -15.13
CA VAL A 264 -24.91 -32.59 -15.75
C VAL A 264 -23.79 -31.56 -15.78
N GLN A 265 -23.63 -30.85 -16.87
CA GLN A 265 -22.67 -29.74 -16.96
C GLN A 265 -23.24 -28.46 -16.35
N LEU A 266 -22.37 -27.69 -15.74
CA LEU A 266 -22.76 -26.41 -15.10
C LEU A 266 -23.38 -25.43 -16.09
N LYS A 267 -22.90 -25.37 -17.34
CA LYS A 267 -23.47 -24.56 -18.44
C LYS A 267 -24.92 -24.87 -18.76
N ASP A 268 -25.40 -26.09 -18.48
CA ASP A 268 -26.78 -26.47 -18.72
C ASP A 268 -27.74 -25.95 -17.63
N LEU A 269 -27.17 -25.66 -16.43
CA LEU A 269 -27.90 -25.21 -15.24
C LEU A 269 -27.76 -23.72 -15.00
N CYS A 270 -26.65 -23.12 -15.42
CA CYS A 270 -26.28 -21.74 -15.13
C CYS A 270 -25.82 -21.02 -16.40
N ARG A 271 -26.06 -19.72 -16.44
CA ARG A 271 -25.40 -18.84 -17.38
C ARG A 271 -24.15 -18.27 -16.73
N VAL A 272 -22.99 -18.57 -17.30
CA VAL A 272 -21.71 -18.08 -16.82
C VAL A 272 -21.34 -16.80 -17.56
N GLU A 273 -21.17 -15.72 -16.84
CA GLU A 273 -20.82 -14.41 -17.39
C GLU A 273 -19.56 -13.86 -16.70
N GLU A 274 -18.65 -13.31 -17.49
CA GLU A 274 -17.55 -12.53 -16.97
C GLU A 274 -17.99 -11.07 -16.82
N LYS A 275 -17.95 -10.55 -15.62
CA LYS A 275 -18.29 -9.16 -15.31
C LYS A 275 -17.15 -8.48 -14.56
N LEU A 276 -17.19 -7.16 -14.55
CA LEU A 276 -16.34 -6.38 -13.66
C LEU A 276 -16.84 -6.56 -12.23
N ALA A 277 -15.92 -6.91 -11.33
CA ALA A 277 -16.23 -6.99 -9.91
C ALA A 277 -16.79 -5.65 -9.40
N SER A 278 -17.64 -5.73 -8.40
CA SER A 278 -18.19 -4.52 -7.78
C SER A 278 -17.04 -3.65 -7.27
N ARG A 279 -17.06 -2.37 -7.65
CA ARG A 279 -15.98 -1.44 -7.29
C ARG A 279 -16.12 -1.05 -5.83
N ALA A 280 -15.10 -1.30 -5.03
CA ALA A 280 -15.01 -0.80 -3.65
C ALA A 280 -14.83 0.73 -3.61
N GLY A 281 -14.28 1.32 -4.67
CA GLY A 281 -14.07 2.76 -4.83
C GLY A 281 -13.92 3.16 -6.29
N LEU A 282 -14.15 4.44 -6.58
CA LEU A 282 -13.96 5.02 -7.90
C LEU A 282 -12.92 6.13 -7.84
N VAL A 283 -11.86 5.96 -8.61
CA VAL A 283 -10.84 6.99 -8.81
C VAL A 283 -11.00 7.60 -10.20
N ARG A 284 -10.99 8.93 -10.26
CA ARG A 284 -10.99 9.67 -11.51
C ARG A 284 -9.91 10.72 -11.52
N HIS A 285 -9.18 10.77 -12.64
CA HIS A 285 -8.19 11.79 -12.93
C HIS A 285 -8.60 12.49 -14.23
N ASP A 286 -8.74 13.81 -14.21
CA ASP A 286 -9.24 14.64 -15.36
C ASP A 286 -10.53 14.12 -16.00
N GLY A 287 -11.47 13.64 -15.17
CA GLY A 287 -12.76 13.12 -15.61
C GLY A 287 -12.72 11.70 -16.20
N LYS A 288 -11.55 11.09 -16.37
CA LYS A 288 -11.36 9.70 -16.81
C LYS A 288 -11.23 8.75 -15.63
N ASN A 289 -11.59 7.49 -15.84
CA ASN A 289 -11.31 6.46 -14.84
C ASN A 289 -9.79 6.28 -14.71
N ALA A 290 -9.31 6.23 -13.49
CA ALA A 290 -7.89 6.11 -13.18
C ALA A 290 -7.65 5.05 -12.10
N VAL A 291 -6.44 4.51 -12.10
CA VAL A 291 -5.88 3.71 -11.00
C VAL A 291 -4.89 4.60 -10.27
N THR A 292 -5.07 4.76 -8.97
CA THR A 292 -4.17 5.55 -8.13
C THR A 292 -3.28 4.64 -7.31
N MET A 293 -2.01 4.97 -7.27
CA MET A 293 -0.99 4.32 -6.46
C MET A 293 -0.46 5.31 -5.43
N ALA A 294 -0.69 5.02 -4.16
CA ALA A 294 -0.14 5.79 -3.05
C ALA A 294 1.26 5.25 -2.72
N VAL A 295 2.27 6.06 -2.91
CA VAL A 295 3.66 5.68 -2.64
C VAL A 295 4.05 6.14 -1.25
N ILE A 296 4.41 5.20 -0.39
CA ILE A 296 4.83 5.45 0.99
C ILE A 296 6.34 5.37 1.07
N LYS A 297 6.94 6.41 1.64
CA LYS A 297 8.38 6.57 1.78
C LYS A 297 8.93 5.69 2.90
N GLN A 298 10.13 5.16 2.74
CA GLN A 298 10.88 4.51 3.83
C GLN A 298 11.34 5.54 4.87
N ASN A 299 11.33 5.16 6.14
CA ASN A 299 11.55 6.10 7.25
C ASN A 299 12.90 6.83 7.18
N ASP A 300 13.95 6.13 6.79
CA ASP A 300 15.33 6.63 6.68
C ASP A 300 15.66 7.28 5.33
N ALA A 301 14.75 7.19 4.33
CA ALA A 301 14.97 7.78 3.03
C ALA A 301 14.70 9.29 3.02
N GLN A 302 15.42 10.03 2.19
CA GLN A 302 15.15 11.44 1.94
C GLN A 302 14.03 11.59 0.92
N MET A 303 13.17 12.60 1.11
CA MET A 303 12.03 12.83 0.23
C MET A 303 12.47 13.24 -1.19
N GLU A 304 13.55 14.01 -1.27
CA GLU A 304 14.13 14.47 -2.55
C GLU A 304 14.67 13.30 -3.37
N ASP A 305 15.37 12.35 -2.73
CA ASP A 305 15.90 11.16 -3.41
C ASP A 305 14.77 10.26 -3.94
N LEU A 306 13.67 10.14 -3.17
CA LEU A 306 12.48 9.41 -3.61
C LEU A 306 11.83 10.10 -4.81
N GLN A 307 11.72 11.43 -4.79
CA GLN A 307 11.15 12.20 -5.90
C GLN A 307 11.96 11.99 -7.18
N GLU A 308 13.27 12.18 -7.13
CA GLU A 308 14.15 12.02 -8.29
C GLU A 308 14.05 10.60 -8.86
N SER A 309 14.03 9.59 -7.99
CA SER A 309 13.91 8.18 -8.40
C SER A 309 12.56 7.87 -9.06
N ILE A 310 11.46 8.42 -8.52
CA ILE A 310 10.12 8.20 -9.08
C ILE A 310 9.94 8.98 -10.38
N GLU A 311 10.39 10.23 -10.47
CA GLU A 311 10.31 11.01 -11.69
C GLU A 311 11.08 10.33 -12.84
N GLY A 312 12.29 9.81 -12.57
CA GLY A 312 13.06 9.03 -13.52
C GLY A 312 12.32 7.76 -13.97
N LEU A 313 11.76 7.00 -13.03
CA LEU A 313 10.96 5.80 -13.33
C LEU A 313 9.73 6.14 -14.18
N VAL A 314 9.02 7.21 -13.85
CA VAL A 314 7.81 7.65 -14.56
C VAL A 314 8.16 8.08 -15.99
N GLU A 315 9.30 8.76 -16.20
CA GLU A 315 9.76 9.10 -17.54
C GLU A 315 10.05 7.86 -18.41
N ASP A 316 10.67 6.84 -17.82
CA ASP A 316 10.94 5.59 -18.52
C ASP A 316 9.65 4.82 -18.82
N LEU A 317 8.71 4.76 -17.88
CA LEU A 317 7.39 4.17 -18.10
C LEU A 317 6.60 4.91 -19.20
N ARG A 318 6.67 6.24 -19.27
CA ARG A 318 6.03 7.03 -20.34
C ARG A 318 6.59 6.72 -21.73
N LYS A 319 7.89 6.42 -21.83
CA LYS A 319 8.54 6.03 -23.09
C LYS A 319 8.16 4.59 -23.50
N GLU A 320 8.11 3.69 -22.50
CA GLU A 320 7.83 2.28 -22.72
C GLU A 320 6.34 2.01 -23.02
N TYR A 321 5.43 2.79 -22.38
CA TYR A 321 3.98 2.63 -22.48
C TYR A 321 3.29 3.94 -22.92
N PRO A 322 3.37 4.30 -24.21
CA PRO A 322 2.86 5.59 -24.70
C PRO A 322 1.34 5.74 -24.62
N ASP A 323 0.58 4.65 -24.53
CA ASP A 323 -0.89 4.63 -24.47
C ASP A 323 -1.44 4.93 -23.07
N ILE A 324 -0.58 4.91 -22.04
CA ILE A 324 -0.93 5.16 -20.66
C ILE A 324 -0.46 6.57 -20.27
N SER A 325 -1.28 7.32 -19.55
CA SER A 325 -0.86 8.55 -18.88
C SER A 325 -0.43 8.20 -17.46
N PHE A 326 0.71 8.75 -17.07
CA PHE A 326 1.27 8.63 -15.72
C PHE A 326 1.40 10.04 -15.15
N ASP A 327 0.59 10.37 -14.15
CA ASP A 327 0.54 11.71 -13.58
C ASP A 327 0.80 11.65 -12.09
N LEU A 328 1.86 12.39 -11.64
CA LEU A 328 2.18 12.53 -10.23
C LEU A 328 1.28 13.61 -9.63
N THR A 329 0.52 13.24 -8.60
CA THR A 329 -0.40 14.12 -7.91
C THR A 329 -0.13 14.15 -6.40
N ARG A 330 -0.64 15.20 -5.73
CA ARG A 330 -0.44 15.40 -4.29
C ARG A 330 1.01 15.30 -3.84
N ASP A 331 1.90 15.89 -4.61
CA ASP A 331 3.32 15.96 -4.30
C ASP A 331 3.55 16.79 -3.02
N GLN A 332 3.83 16.10 -1.92
CA GLN A 332 4.13 16.74 -0.64
C GLN A 332 5.52 17.38 -0.65
N THR A 333 6.41 16.95 -1.53
CA THR A 333 7.77 17.48 -1.68
C THR A 333 7.73 18.95 -2.08
N ARG A 334 6.82 19.35 -2.96
CA ARG A 334 6.69 20.75 -3.39
C ARG A 334 6.36 21.68 -2.23
N LEU A 335 5.52 21.26 -1.29
CA LEU A 335 5.23 22.03 -0.07
C LEU A 335 6.45 22.12 0.85
N LEU A 336 7.19 21.01 0.96
CA LEU A 336 8.39 20.91 1.76
C LEU A 336 9.49 21.83 1.17
N THR A 337 9.80 21.68 -0.13
CA THR A 337 10.77 22.51 -0.85
C THR A 337 10.43 24.01 -0.72
N TYR A 338 9.16 24.36 -0.91
CA TYR A 338 8.71 25.76 -0.76
C TYR A 338 8.91 26.29 0.66
N SER A 339 8.69 25.46 1.66
CA SER A 339 8.90 25.82 3.06
C SER A 339 10.38 25.98 3.39
N ILE A 340 11.23 25.10 2.87
CA ILE A 340 12.69 25.15 3.05
C ILE A 340 13.28 26.38 2.37
N ASP A 341 12.93 26.62 1.11
CA ASP A 341 13.40 27.78 0.35
C ASP A 341 13.05 29.09 1.09
N ASN A 342 11.84 29.15 1.63
CA ASN A 342 11.39 30.34 2.40
C ASN A 342 12.17 30.50 3.71
N LEU A 343 12.45 29.41 4.42
CA LEU A 343 13.29 29.43 5.63
C LEU A 343 14.74 29.82 5.31
N GLU A 344 15.31 29.25 4.26
CA GLU A 344 16.66 29.55 3.80
C GLU A 344 16.79 31.02 3.37
N GLN A 345 15.85 31.52 2.61
CA GLN A 345 15.81 32.93 2.20
C GLN A 345 15.71 33.87 3.41
N ASN A 346 14.86 33.54 4.41
CA ASN A 346 14.75 34.30 5.65
C ASN A 346 16.04 34.25 6.47
N LEU A 347 16.73 33.14 6.49
CA LEU A 347 18.02 32.97 7.18
C LEU A 347 19.12 33.81 6.51
N TYR A 348 19.20 33.85 5.18
CA TYR A 348 20.12 34.70 4.43
C TYR A 348 19.84 36.16 4.68
N VAL A 349 18.58 36.58 4.61
CA VAL A 349 18.18 37.98 4.90
C VAL A 349 18.51 38.35 6.34
N GLY A 350 18.23 37.45 7.28
CA GLY A 350 18.57 37.66 8.70
C GLY A 350 20.07 37.79 8.94
N ALA A 351 20.87 36.94 8.30
CA ALA A 351 22.34 36.99 8.39
C ALA A 351 22.91 38.31 7.83
N VAL A 352 22.44 38.72 6.64
CA VAL A 352 22.85 39.99 6.03
C VAL A 352 22.49 41.20 6.92
N LEU A 353 21.28 41.22 7.47
CA LEU A 353 20.83 42.28 8.39
C LEU A 353 21.67 42.31 9.70
N ALA A 354 21.98 41.12 10.25
CA ALA A 354 22.82 41.01 11.42
C ALA A 354 24.26 41.53 11.17
N CYS A 355 24.86 41.11 10.04
CA CYS A 355 26.18 41.59 9.62
C CYS A 355 26.19 43.10 9.38
N GLY A 356 25.17 43.65 8.72
CA GLY A 356 24.99 45.05 8.45
C GLY A 356 24.88 45.88 9.76
N LYS A 357 24.09 45.38 10.72
CA LYS A 357 23.96 46.02 12.04
C LYS A 357 25.25 45.99 12.84
N TYR A 358 25.99 44.89 12.82
CA TYR A 358 27.29 44.79 13.49
C TYR A 358 28.34 45.71 12.84
N GLY A 359 28.38 45.75 11.51
CA GLY A 359 29.25 46.65 10.74
C GLY A 359 28.97 48.12 11.08
N TRP A 360 27.69 48.50 11.12
CA TRP A 360 27.28 49.87 11.46
C TRP A 360 27.59 50.29 12.90
N ILE A 361 27.41 49.37 13.85
CA ILE A 361 27.77 49.62 15.26
C ILE A 361 29.29 49.81 15.44
N ASN A 362 30.10 48.99 14.75
CA ASN A 362 31.55 49.13 14.81
C ASN A 362 32.06 50.41 14.14
N LEU A 363 31.50 50.81 13.01
CA LEU A 363 31.81 52.08 12.37
C LEU A 363 31.46 53.26 13.29
N ARG A 364 30.29 53.23 13.95
CA ARG A 364 29.86 54.26 14.91
C ARG A 364 30.75 54.35 16.15
N LYS A 365 31.29 53.23 16.63
CA LYS A 365 32.28 53.21 17.71
C LYS A 365 33.61 53.78 17.27
N GLN A 366 34.11 53.48 16.08
CA GLN A 366 35.36 54.01 15.54
C GLN A 366 35.31 55.51 15.33
N TYR A 367 34.16 56.08 14.88
CA TYR A 367 33.97 57.53 14.73
C TYR A 367 33.88 58.25 16.07
N ARG A 368 33.49 57.59 17.16
CA ARG A 368 33.36 58.16 18.52
C ARG A 368 34.70 58.24 19.26
N TRP A 369 35.72 57.49 18.81
CA TRP A 369 37.07 57.52 19.35
C TRP A 369 38.02 58.48 18.62
N ARG A 370 37.59 59.03 17.49
CA ARG A 370 38.36 60.03 16.73
C ARG A 370 37.93 61.48 16.99
N ARG A 371 37.02 61.72 17.91
CA ARG A 371 36.71 63.05 18.48
C ARG A 371 37.14 63.11 19.96
#